data_65865c82a99e15c97393f76e9799b084
#
_entry.id   65865c82a99e15c97393f76e9799b084
#
_cell.length_a   1.000
_cell.length_b   1.000
_cell.length_c   1.000
_cell.angle_alpha   90.00
_cell.angle_beta   90.00
_cell.angle_gamma   90.00
#
_symmetry.space_group_name_H-M   'P 1'
#
loop_
_entity.id
_entity.type
_entity.pdbx_description
1 polymer ?
#
loop_
_entity_poly.entity_id
_entity_poly.type
_entity_poly.pdbx_seq_one_letter_code
_entity_poly.pdbx_strand_id
1 'polypeptide(L)'
;MHKKSLRLATGLCAAGLLLAGCGPVSGDSGAEKIRLMVWSPSEDQSKDSGQWLQTCCENFAALHPEWDITFVYGVSDEASAAGAVAQDPEASADVFMYANDTLTTMTDANALAKFGGIYAEELKATNSETLLDSLTLDGDIYGVPFTTNTWYMYYDKSVFTEEDVKSLDTMLEKGVVSFPFVNSWYLPAFYFGNGC
;
A
#
# COMPACT_ATOMS: atom_id res chain seq x y z
N MET A 1 3.30 -46.41 -49.09
CA MET A 1 3.10 -47.86 -48.76
C MET A 1 3.36 -47.95 -47.25
N HIS A 2 2.49 -48.19 -46.40
CA HIS A 2 1.70 -49.22 -45.84
C HIS A 2 0.66 -48.65 -44.88
N LYS A 3 -0.58 -48.93 -45.17
CA LYS A 3 -1.75 -48.82 -44.27
C LYS A 3 -1.74 -49.97 -43.26
N LYS A 4 -2.16 -49.76 -42.03
CA LYS A 4 -2.86 -50.71 -41.16
C LYS A 4 -3.57 -49.87 -40.09
N SER A 5 -4.85 -49.67 -40.20
CA SER A 5 -6.07 -50.37 -39.81
C SER A 5 -6.26 -50.48 -38.28
N LEU A 6 -7.09 -49.60 -37.76
CA LEU A 6 -8.30 -49.71 -36.98
C LEU A 6 -8.58 -51.05 -36.29
N ARG A 7 -8.69 -51.06 -34.99
CA ARG A 7 -9.63 -51.98 -34.26
C ARG A 7 -10.31 -51.27 -33.09
N LEU A 8 -11.60 -51.08 -33.27
CA LEU A 8 -12.59 -50.78 -32.28
C LEU A 8 -12.73 -51.98 -31.34
N ALA A 9 -12.75 -51.76 -30.05
CA ALA A 9 -13.25 -52.73 -29.06
C ALA A 9 -14.22 -52.05 -28.12
N THR A 10 -15.47 -52.31 -28.38
CA THR A 10 -16.62 -52.06 -27.55
C THR A 10 -16.58 -53.02 -26.35
N GLY A 11 -16.62 -52.49 -25.14
CA GLY A 11 -16.76 -53.29 -23.92
C GLY A 11 -17.83 -52.68 -23.03
N LEU A 12 -18.91 -53.38 -22.95
CA LEU A 12 -20.15 -53.09 -22.20
C LEU A 12 -20.02 -53.52 -20.72
N CYS A 13 -20.80 -52.87 -19.85
CA CYS A 13 -21.28 -53.28 -18.53
C CYS A 13 -20.37 -53.12 -17.32
N ALA A 14 -20.76 -52.27 -16.35
CA ALA A 14 -21.60 -52.81 -15.23
C ALA A 14 -22.06 -51.66 -14.35
N ALA A 15 -23.38 -51.57 -14.14
CA ALA A 15 -24.02 -50.75 -13.12
C ALA A 15 -23.64 -51.29 -11.73
N GLY A 16 -22.88 -50.48 -10.97
CA GLY A 16 -22.62 -50.68 -9.55
C GLY A 16 -23.30 -49.58 -8.77
N LEU A 17 -24.48 -49.83 -8.23
CA LEU A 17 -25.06 -49.02 -7.16
C LEU A 17 -24.18 -49.15 -5.92
N LEU A 18 -23.44 -48.10 -5.58
CA LEU A 18 -22.85 -47.96 -4.26
C LEU A 18 -23.64 -46.92 -3.50
N LEU A 19 -24.24 -47.36 -2.44
CA LEU A 19 -24.90 -46.58 -1.41
C LEU A 19 -23.93 -45.52 -0.89
N ALA A 20 -24.27 -44.24 -1.11
CA ALA A 20 -23.61 -43.11 -0.53
C ALA A 20 -23.82 -43.13 0.99
N GLY A 21 -22.78 -43.41 1.73
CA GLY A 21 -22.71 -43.08 3.13
C GLY A 21 -22.77 -41.58 3.30
N CYS A 22 -23.79 -41.06 3.95
CA CYS A 22 -23.80 -39.72 4.52
C CYS A 22 -22.79 -39.66 5.63
N GLY A 23 -21.52 -39.28 5.31
CA GLY A 23 -20.63 -38.71 6.28
C GLY A 23 -21.09 -37.28 6.56
N PRO A 24 -20.85 -36.74 7.77
CA PRO A 24 -21.14 -35.34 8.05
C PRO A 24 -20.32 -34.50 7.08
N VAL A 25 -20.95 -33.72 6.24
CA VAL A 25 -20.34 -32.65 5.47
C VAL A 25 -19.82 -31.67 6.54
N SER A 26 -18.52 -31.66 6.76
CA SER A 26 -17.87 -30.56 7.46
C SER A 26 -18.24 -29.30 6.69
N GLY A 27 -19.02 -28.44 7.34
CA GLY A 27 -19.50 -27.23 6.69
C GLY A 27 -18.32 -26.39 6.23
N ASP A 28 -18.06 -26.43 4.95
CA ASP A 28 -17.34 -25.37 4.27
C ASP A 28 -18.27 -24.16 4.41
N SER A 29 -17.82 -23.12 5.09
CA SER A 29 -18.62 -21.94 5.41
C SER A 29 -19.08 -21.16 4.17
N GLY A 30 -18.74 -21.61 2.99
CA GLY A 30 -19.08 -20.95 1.72
C GLY A 30 -18.40 -19.57 1.55
N ALA A 31 -17.58 -19.17 2.50
CA ALA A 31 -16.85 -17.92 2.44
C ALA A 31 -15.81 -17.96 1.31
N GLU A 32 -15.74 -16.90 0.54
CA GLU A 32 -14.75 -16.77 -0.52
C GLU A 32 -13.34 -16.66 0.10
N LYS A 33 -12.43 -17.51 -0.35
CA LYS A 33 -11.03 -17.51 0.13
C LYS A 33 -10.22 -16.45 -0.58
N ILE A 34 -9.76 -15.49 0.18
CA ILE A 34 -8.98 -14.34 -0.31
C ILE A 34 -7.61 -14.37 0.33
N ARG A 35 -6.55 -14.20 -0.46
CA ARG A 35 -5.19 -13.98 0.01
C ARG A 35 -4.80 -12.54 -0.31
N LEU A 36 -4.43 -11.78 0.71
CA LEU A 36 -3.95 -10.40 0.56
C LEU A 36 -2.53 -10.27 1.07
N MET A 37 -1.63 -9.79 0.23
CA MET A 37 -0.29 -9.38 0.62
C MET A 37 -0.31 -7.89 0.98
N VAL A 38 0.15 -7.57 2.19
CA VAL A 38 0.14 -6.20 2.70
C VAL A 38 1.55 -5.81 3.13
N TRP A 39 2.06 -4.70 2.61
CA TRP A 39 3.37 -4.16 2.98
C TRP A 39 3.23 -2.88 3.78
N SER A 40 4.04 -2.76 4.82
CA SER A 40 4.25 -1.53 5.59
C SER A 40 5.66 -1.48 6.16
N PRO A 41 6.10 -0.35 6.70
CA PRO A 41 7.32 -0.26 7.49
C PRO A 41 7.37 -1.29 8.64
N SER A 42 8.58 -1.67 9.04
CA SER A 42 8.77 -2.68 10.09
C SER A 42 8.20 -2.26 11.45
N GLU A 43 8.23 -0.96 11.74
CA GLU A 43 7.70 -0.36 12.96
C GLU A 43 6.20 -0.57 13.11
N ASP A 44 5.42 -0.50 12.03
CA ASP A 44 3.96 -0.72 12.05
C ASP A 44 3.59 -2.16 12.40
N GLN A 45 4.52 -3.08 12.18
CA GLN A 45 4.36 -4.51 12.40
C GLN A 45 4.97 -4.99 13.73
N SER A 46 5.77 -4.13 14.38
CA SER A 46 6.49 -4.50 15.59
C SER A 46 5.58 -4.60 16.82
N LYS A 47 5.94 -5.45 17.77
CA LYS A 47 5.23 -5.55 19.05
C LYS A 47 5.35 -4.29 19.89
N ASP A 48 6.48 -3.59 19.77
CA ASP A 48 6.75 -2.37 20.52
C ASP A 48 5.84 -1.23 20.07
N SER A 49 5.39 -1.26 18.81
CA SER A 49 4.41 -0.32 18.22
C SER A 49 2.97 -0.86 18.25
N GLY A 50 2.69 -1.92 19.03
CA GLY A 50 1.36 -2.49 19.20
C GLY A 50 0.84 -3.31 18.03
N GLN A 51 1.68 -3.69 17.07
CA GLN A 51 1.30 -4.47 15.87
C GLN A 51 0.13 -3.83 15.13
N TRP A 52 0.24 -2.53 14.86
CA TRP A 52 -0.83 -1.73 14.29
C TRP A 52 -1.40 -2.33 13.00
N LEU A 53 -0.52 -2.73 12.07
CA LEU A 53 -0.95 -3.27 10.78
C LEU A 53 -1.78 -4.56 10.94
N GLN A 54 -1.29 -5.50 11.75
CA GLN A 54 -1.98 -6.75 11.99
C GLN A 54 -3.36 -6.50 12.62
N THR A 55 -3.43 -5.61 13.59
CA THR A 55 -4.68 -5.21 14.25
C THR A 55 -5.67 -4.61 13.25
N CYS A 56 -5.22 -3.76 12.34
CA CYS A 56 -6.08 -3.21 11.29
C CYS A 56 -6.58 -4.31 10.33
N CYS A 57 -5.72 -5.22 9.91
CA CYS A 57 -6.09 -6.34 9.05
C CYS A 57 -7.10 -7.29 9.72
N GLU A 58 -6.90 -7.62 11.00
CA GLU A 58 -7.83 -8.43 11.78
C GLU A 58 -9.20 -7.76 11.94
N ASN A 59 -9.21 -6.46 12.22
CA ASN A 59 -10.44 -5.67 12.30
C ASN A 59 -11.17 -5.64 10.95
N PHE A 60 -10.44 -5.47 9.85
CA PHE A 60 -11.02 -5.53 8.50
C PHE A 60 -11.66 -6.90 8.23
N ALA A 61 -10.97 -7.99 8.50
CA ALA A 61 -11.53 -9.33 8.34
C ALA A 61 -12.78 -9.55 9.20
N ALA A 62 -12.81 -9.02 10.42
CA ALA A 62 -13.98 -9.13 11.30
C ALA A 62 -15.20 -8.37 10.77
N LEU A 63 -15.00 -7.31 9.98
CA LEU A 63 -16.07 -6.56 9.31
C LEU A 63 -16.59 -7.24 8.05
N HIS A 64 -15.84 -8.21 7.51
CA HIS A 64 -16.14 -8.93 6.26
C HIS A 64 -16.22 -10.45 6.47
N PRO A 65 -17.19 -10.92 7.27
CA PRO A 65 -17.30 -12.35 7.58
C PRO A 65 -17.69 -13.23 6.36
N GLU A 66 -18.10 -12.62 5.26
CA GLU A 66 -18.33 -13.27 3.97
C GLU A 66 -17.06 -13.73 3.27
N TRP A 67 -15.89 -13.25 3.72
CA TRP A 67 -14.57 -13.57 3.17
C TRP A 67 -13.72 -14.35 4.18
N ASP A 68 -13.05 -15.39 3.72
CA ASP A 68 -12.00 -16.12 4.46
C ASP A 68 -10.63 -15.53 4.07
N ILE A 69 -10.22 -14.47 4.75
CA ILE A 69 -9.05 -13.68 4.37
C ILE A 69 -7.79 -14.20 5.05
N THR A 70 -6.79 -14.55 4.24
CA THR A 70 -5.43 -14.82 4.70
C THR A 70 -4.53 -13.64 4.37
N PHE A 71 -4.01 -12.94 5.39
CA PHE A 71 -3.03 -11.86 5.21
C PHE A 71 -1.61 -12.41 5.17
N VAL A 72 -0.81 -11.87 4.24
CA VAL A 72 0.62 -12.12 4.12
C VAL A 72 1.34 -10.80 4.27
N TYR A 73 2.12 -10.66 5.33
CA TYR A 73 2.80 -9.42 5.65
C TYR A 73 4.19 -9.37 5.06
N GLY A 74 4.55 -8.25 4.45
CA GLY A 74 5.89 -7.94 4.00
C GLY A 74 6.36 -6.61 4.56
N VAL A 75 7.66 -6.38 4.57
CA VAL A 75 8.26 -5.13 5.05
C VAL A 75 8.72 -4.32 3.86
N SER A 76 8.17 -3.13 3.72
CA SER A 76 8.63 -2.10 2.80
C SER A 76 8.19 -0.74 3.33
N ASP A 77 9.08 0.24 3.28
CA ASP A 77 8.71 1.63 3.53
C ASP A 77 8.09 2.29 2.30
N GLU A 78 7.47 3.46 2.47
CA GLU A 78 6.79 4.20 1.41
C GLU A 78 7.71 4.65 0.27
N ALA A 79 8.98 4.87 0.55
CA ALA A 79 9.96 5.29 -0.45
C ALA A 79 10.44 4.11 -1.30
N SER A 80 10.59 2.93 -0.69
CA SER A 80 11.08 1.71 -1.34
C SER A 80 9.98 0.97 -2.09
N ALA A 81 8.74 1.00 -1.59
CA ALA A 81 7.60 0.29 -2.16
C ALA A 81 7.36 0.66 -3.63
N ALA A 82 7.39 1.95 -3.95
CA ALA A 82 7.13 2.44 -5.31
C ALA A 82 8.06 1.82 -6.35
N GLY A 83 9.36 1.74 -6.04
CA GLY A 83 10.35 1.14 -6.96
C GLY A 83 10.13 -0.35 -7.16
N ALA A 84 9.82 -1.09 -6.09
CA ALA A 84 9.57 -2.53 -6.15
C ALA A 84 8.28 -2.84 -6.92
N VAL A 85 7.19 -2.11 -6.61
CA VAL A 85 5.88 -2.31 -7.23
C VAL A 85 5.89 -1.91 -8.71
N ALA A 86 6.53 -0.81 -9.08
CA ALA A 86 6.65 -0.39 -10.48
C ALA A 86 7.48 -1.36 -11.33
N GLN A 87 8.43 -2.07 -10.71
CA GLN A 87 9.26 -3.07 -11.40
C GLN A 87 8.50 -4.36 -11.72
N ASP A 88 7.68 -4.84 -10.76
CA ASP A 88 6.88 -6.06 -10.93
C ASP A 88 5.57 -5.95 -10.13
N PRO A 89 4.53 -5.31 -10.69
CA PRO A 89 3.26 -5.12 -10.00
C PRO A 89 2.57 -6.45 -9.63
N GLU A 90 2.70 -7.48 -10.47
CA GLU A 90 2.03 -8.77 -10.25
C GLU A 90 2.65 -9.58 -9.10
N ALA A 91 3.95 -9.41 -8.85
CA ALA A 91 4.65 -10.09 -7.76
C ALA A 91 4.68 -9.28 -6.46
N SER A 92 4.17 -8.06 -6.48
CA SER A 92 4.19 -7.13 -5.36
C SER A 92 2.98 -7.28 -4.43
N ALA A 93 2.89 -6.43 -3.41
CA ALA A 93 1.78 -6.43 -2.48
C ALA A 93 0.49 -5.93 -3.13
N ASP A 94 -0.65 -6.48 -2.67
CA ASP A 94 -1.99 -6.01 -3.04
C ASP A 94 -2.31 -4.66 -2.37
N VAL A 95 -1.75 -4.43 -1.18
CA VAL A 95 -1.91 -3.19 -0.41
C VAL A 95 -0.55 -2.75 0.13
N PHE A 96 -0.19 -1.51 -0.10
CA PHE A 96 1.09 -0.95 0.35
C PHE A 96 1.01 0.57 0.54
N MET A 97 1.93 1.11 1.32
CA MET A 97 2.12 2.55 1.45
C MET A 97 3.04 3.08 0.36
N TYR A 98 2.78 4.27 -0.12
CA TYR A 98 3.67 4.96 -1.04
C TYR A 98 3.70 6.47 -0.80
N ALA A 99 4.80 7.11 -1.16
CA ALA A 99 4.93 8.55 -1.15
C ALA A 99 4.30 9.15 -2.42
N ASN A 100 3.49 10.19 -2.28
CA ASN A 100 2.69 10.76 -3.38
C ASN A 100 3.51 11.32 -4.54
N ASP A 101 4.77 11.67 -4.33
CA ASP A 101 5.70 12.10 -5.40
C ASP A 101 6.05 10.98 -6.40
N THR A 102 5.73 9.73 -6.06
CA THR A 102 5.89 8.56 -6.94
C THR A 102 4.63 8.19 -7.72
N LEU A 103 3.53 8.91 -7.54
CA LEU A 103 2.21 8.61 -8.13
C LEU A 103 2.28 8.39 -9.65
N THR A 104 2.89 9.31 -10.39
CA THR A 104 3.01 9.20 -11.84
C THR A 104 3.81 7.97 -12.26
N THR A 105 4.93 7.70 -11.61
CA THR A 105 5.75 6.52 -11.91
C THR A 105 4.96 5.22 -11.75
N MET A 106 4.14 5.13 -10.71
CA MET A 106 3.37 3.93 -10.41
C MET A 106 2.15 3.78 -11.30
N THR A 107 1.50 4.87 -11.68
CA THR A 107 0.40 4.84 -12.65
C THR A 107 0.88 4.50 -14.05
N ASP A 108 2.03 5.00 -14.48
CA ASP A 108 2.67 4.63 -15.77
C ASP A 108 3.03 3.14 -15.83
N ALA A 109 3.38 2.55 -14.69
CA ALA A 109 3.65 1.11 -14.55
C ALA A 109 2.37 0.27 -14.42
N ASN A 110 1.17 0.86 -14.41
CA ASN A 110 -0.11 0.22 -14.09
C ASN A 110 -0.10 -0.50 -12.73
N ALA A 111 0.62 0.04 -11.76
CA ALA A 111 0.83 -0.54 -10.45
C ALA A 111 -0.22 -0.12 -9.41
N LEU A 112 -1.06 0.85 -9.75
CA LEU A 112 -2.13 1.36 -8.87
C LEU A 112 -3.51 1.16 -9.49
N ALA A 113 -4.43 0.69 -8.67
CA ALA A 113 -5.85 0.69 -9.00
C ALA A 113 -6.47 2.05 -8.65
N LYS A 114 -7.37 2.53 -9.50
CA LYS A 114 -8.11 3.75 -9.23
C LYS A 114 -9.34 3.49 -8.36
N PHE A 115 -9.63 4.41 -7.46
CA PHE A 115 -10.86 4.39 -6.68
C PHE A 115 -12.02 4.92 -7.52
N GLY A 116 -13.15 4.21 -7.48
CA GLY A 116 -14.36 4.58 -8.20
C GLY A 116 -15.62 4.38 -7.37
N GLY A 117 -16.76 4.84 -7.90
CA GLY A 117 -18.07 4.65 -7.29
C GLY A 117 -18.16 5.19 -5.86
N ILE A 118 -18.72 4.41 -4.97
CA ILE A 118 -18.95 4.81 -3.57
C ILE A 118 -17.65 5.13 -2.81
N TYR A 119 -16.55 4.45 -3.12
CA TYR A 119 -15.27 4.66 -2.45
C TYR A 119 -14.65 6.02 -2.79
N ALA A 120 -14.73 6.43 -4.05
CA ALA A 120 -14.27 7.75 -4.46
C ALA A 120 -15.11 8.87 -3.82
N GLU A 121 -16.42 8.69 -3.70
CA GLU A 121 -17.30 9.65 -3.03
C GLU A 121 -17.03 9.72 -1.52
N GLU A 122 -16.76 8.60 -0.87
CA GLU A 122 -16.38 8.56 0.54
C GLU A 122 -15.03 9.26 0.78
N LEU A 123 -14.04 9.04 -0.07
CA LEU A 123 -12.76 9.73 0.00
C LEU A 123 -12.93 11.25 -0.10
N LYS A 124 -13.76 11.73 -1.03
CA LYS A 124 -14.07 13.15 -1.18
C LYS A 124 -14.83 13.73 0.01
N ALA A 125 -15.67 12.94 0.66
CA ALA A 125 -16.45 13.38 1.81
C ALA A 125 -15.63 13.46 3.10
N THR A 126 -14.58 12.64 3.22
CA THR A 126 -13.81 12.46 4.46
C THR A 126 -12.43 13.13 4.45
N ASN A 127 -11.95 13.58 3.29
CA ASN A 127 -10.63 14.20 3.15
C ASN A 127 -10.73 15.61 2.55
N SER A 128 -9.74 16.45 2.83
CA SER A 128 -9.66 17.77 2.20
C SER A 128 -9.28 17.65 0.72
N GLU A 129 -9.75 18.60 -0.09
CA GLU A 129 -9.42 18.69 -1.51
C GLU A 129 -7.90 18.67 -1.76
N THR A 130 -7.15 19.44 -1.00
CA THR A 130 -5.67 19.49 -1.11
C THR A 130 -5.00 18.13 -0.90
N LEU A 131 -5.50 17.31 0.04
CA LEU A 131 -4.96 15.96 0.25
C LEU A 131 -5.30 15.05 -0.93
N LEU A 132 -6.52 15.12 -1.43
CA LEU A 132 -6.95 14.29 -2.56
C LEU A 132 -6.27 14.70 -3.86
N ASP A 133 -6.03 15.98 -4.09
CA ASP A 133 -5.30 16.49 -5.26
C ASP A 133 -3.91 15.86 -5.35
N SER A 134 -3.25 15.64 -4.20
CA SER A 134 -1.93 15.01 -4.15
C SER A 134 -1.92 13.52 -4.56
N LEU A 135 -3.08 12.89 -4.63
CA LEU A 135 -3.31 11.48 -4.99
C LEU A 135 -4.17 11.32 -6.24
N THR A 136 -4.44 12.43 -6.92
CA THR A 136 -5.29 12.47 -8.13
C THR A 136 -4.43 12.71 -9.36
N LEU A 137 -4.62 11.89 -10.39
CA LEU A 137 -4.01 12.05 -11.69
C LEU A 137 -5.10 11.90 -12.77
N ASP A 138 -5.19 12.86 -13.70
CA ASP A 138 -6.18 12.89 -14.78
C ASP A 138 -7.64 12.76 -14.29
N GLY A 139 -7.94 13.22 -13.07
CA GLY A 139 -9.25 13.18 -12.44
C GLY A 139 -9.60 11.89 -11.72
N ASP A 140 -8.73 10.89 -11.73
CA ASP A 140 -8.88 9.62 -11.01
C ASP A 140 -8.05 9.64 -9.72
N ILE A 141 -8.61 9.09 -8.62
CA ILE A 141 -7.95 8.98 -7.31
C ILE A 141 -7.27 7.60 -7.22
N TYR A 142 -5.99 7.57 -6.83
CA TYR A 142 -5.18 6.35 -6.79
C TYR A 142 -4.66 5.98 -5.40
N GLY A 143 -5.12 6.64 -4.36
CA GLY A 143 -4.70 6.33 -3.00
C GLY A 143 -5.67 6.84 -1.95
N VAL A 144 -5.51 6.32 -0.74
CA VAL A 144 -6.17 6.81 0.47
C VAL A 144 -5.15 7.61 1.26
N PRO A 145 -5.41 8.88 1.61
CA PRO A 145 -4.51 9.64 2.46
C PRO A 145 -4.32 8.93 3.81
N PHE A 146 -3.07 8.64 4.16
CA PHE A 146 -2.74 8.00 5.44
C PHE A 146 -2.22 9.01 6.46
N THR A 147 -1.21 9.79 6.07
CA THR A 147 -0.64 10.83 6.93
C THR A 147 -0.11 11.97 6.08
N THR A 148 -0.05 13.16 6.67
CA THR A 148 0.68 14.29 6.09
C THR A 148 2.10 14.26 6.59
N ASN A 149 3.07 14.27 5.65
CA ASN A 149 4.46 14.38 5.97
C ASN A 149 4.93 15.82 5.79
N THR A 150 5.77 16.32 6.69
CA THR A 150 6.34 17.65 6.60
C THR A 150 7.72 17.68 7.24
N TRP A 151 8.46 18.73 6.93
CA TRP A 151 9.78 18.94 7.50
C TRP A 151 9.68 19.67 8.82
N TYR A 152 10.57 19.32 9.74
CA TYR A 152 10.72 20.02 11.01
C TYR A 152 12.16 20.44 11.17
N MET A 153 12.34 21.63 11.68
CA MET A 153 13.62 22.10 12.17
C MET A 153 13.60 22.06 13.69
N TYR A 154 14.52 21.32 14.27
CA TYR A 154 14.77 21.35 15.71
C TYR A 154 15.83 22.39 16.01
N TYR A 155 15.64 23.18 17.03
CA TYR A 155 16.61 24.15 17.46
C TYR A 155 16.77 24.17 18.97
N ASP A 156 17.98 24.52 19.41
CA ASP A 156 18.31 24.69 20.82
C ASP A 156 17.80 26.04 21.31
N LYS A 157 16.81 26.04 22.17
CA LYS A 157 16.23 27.27 22.75
C LYS A 157 17.18 28.03 23.69
N SER A 158 18.29 27.44 24.12
CA SER A 158 19.32 28.12 24.86
C SER A 158 20.25 28.97 23.95
N VAL A 159 20.26 28.70 22.65
CA VAL A 159 21.06 29.40 21.64
C VAL A 159 20.20 30.31 20.76
N PHE A 160 19.04 29.86 20.35
CA PHE A 160 18.18 30.54 19.40
C PHE A 160 16.81 30.89 19.99
N THR A 161 16.34 32.07 19.66
CA THR A 161 14.93 32.45 19.90
C THR A 161 14.03 32.03 18.73
N GLU A 162 12.72 32.12 18.90
CA GLU A 162 11.76 31.86 17.82
C GLU A 162 11.89 32.83 16.64
N GLU A 163 12.40 34.04 16.88
CA GLU A 163 12.67 35.02 15.83
C GLU A 163 13.92 34.68 15.04
N ASP A 164 14.97 34.23 15.73
CA ASP A 164 16.23 33.88 15.09
C ASP A 164 16.10 32.78 14.06
N VAL A 165 15.25 31.77 14.35
CA VAL A 165 15.06 30.59 13.48
C VAL A 165 14.24 30.86 12.22
N LYS A 166 13.73 32.09 12.07
CA LYS A 166 13.08 32.54 10.84
C LYS A 166 14.05 32.98 9.75
N SER A 167 15.31 33.16 10.08
CA SER A 167 16.36 33.57 9.15
C SER A 167 17.58 32.67 9.26
N LEU A 168 17.94 32.03 8.14
CA LEU A 168 19.15 31.21 8.08
C LEU A 168 20.42 32.04 8.39
N ASP A 169 20.51 33.27 7.87
CA ASP A 169 21.66 34.16 8.12
C ASP A 169 21.82 34.45 9.62
N THR A 170 20.71 34.75 10.29
CA THR A 170 20.71 34.99 11.75
C THR A 170 21.14 33.74 12.53
N MET A 171 20.67 32.55 12.09
CA MET A 171 21.10 31.30 12.72
C MET A 171 22.60 31.04 12.54
N LEU A 172 23.13 31.27 11.35
CA LEU A 172 24.56 31.08 11.06
C LEU A 172 25.47 32.06 11.82
N GLU A 173 25.00 33.26 12.11
CA GLU A 173 25.72 34.23 12.93
C GLU A 173 25.79 33.83 14.42
N LYS A 174 24.76 33.16 14.92
CA LYS A 174 24.62 32.83 16.34
C LYS A 174 25.11 31.44 16.73
N GLY A 175 25.13 30.52 15.82
CA GLY A 175 25.43 29.13 16.15
C GLY A 175 25.72 28.24 14.96
N VAL A 176 25.68 26.94 15.23
CA VAL A 176 25.91 25.90 14.21
C VAL A 176 24.57 25.40 13.68
N VAL A 177 24.45 25.42 12.36
CA VAL A 177 23.31 24.84 11.64
C VAL A 177 23.76 23.57 10.95
N SER A 178 23.05 22.47 11.19
CA SER A 178 23.25 21.20 10.50
C SER A 178 22.09 20.91 9.56
N PHE A 179 22.40 20.58 8.31
CA PHE A 179 21.41 20.38 7.27
C PHE A 179 21.87 19.33 6.27
N PRO A 180 21.01 18.38 5.83
CA PRO A 180 21.38 17.34 4.86
C PRO A 180 21.42 17.90 3.42
N PHE A 181 22.49 18.61 3.10
CA PHE A 181 22.65 19.39 1.87
C PHE A 181 22.59 18.59 0.57
N VAL A 182 22.87 17.28 0.64
CA VAL A 182 22.87 16.39 -0.52
C VAL A 182 21.53 15.64 -0.69
N ASN A 183 20.56 15.91 0.17
CA ASN A 183 19.27 15.26 0.13
C ASN A 183 18.26 16.14 -0.62
N SER A 184 17.78 15.65 -1.77
CA SER A 184 16.84 16.37 -2.63
C SER A 184 15.46 16.58 -1.99
N TRP A 185 15.12 15.83 -0.95
CA TRP A 185 13.87 16.01 -0.21
C TRP A 185 13.86 17.27 0.66
N TYR A 186 14.97 17.59 1.30
CA TYR A 186 15.05 18.74 2.20
C TYR A 186 15.53 20.02 1.51
N LEU A 187 16.37 19.91 0.48
CA LEU A 187 16.97 21.05 -0.21
C LEU A 187 15.95 22.04 -0.80
N PRO A 188 14.80 21.62 -1.36
CA PRO A 188 13.80 22.53 -1.92
C PRO A 188 13.25 23.56 -0.94
N ALA A 189 13.31 23.32 0.38
CA ALA A 189 12.85 24.28 1.39
C ALA A 189 13.51 25.65 1.24
N PHE A 190 14.79 25.69 0.86
CA PHE A 190 15.52 26.94 0.67
C PHE A 190 15.12 27.68 -0.61
N TYR A 191 14.79 26.95 -1.67
CA TYR A 191 14.31 27.54 -2.92
C TYR A 191 12.89 28.07 -2.75
N PHE A 192 12.00 27.33 -2.13
CA PHE A 192 10.63 27.78 -1.85
C PHE A 192 10.64 29.00 -0.91
N GLY A 193 11.51 29.02 0.11
CA GLY A 193 11.67 30.16 0.99
C GLY A 193 12.11 31.45 0.27
N ASN A 194 12.75 31.33 -0.88
CA ASN A 194 13.16 32.46 -1.74
C ASN A 194 12.20 32.72 -2.91
N GLY A 195 11.03 32.08 -2.97
CA GLY A 195 10.00 32.31 -3.96
C GLY A 195 10.27 31.68 -5.33
N CYS A 196 11.08 30.62 -5.39
CA CYS A 196 11.34 29.85 -6.63
C CYS A 196 10.32 28.73 -6.80
#